data_bac3002f7905486cbaf89d586e7b8e85
#
_entry.id   bac3002f7905486cbaf89d586e7b8e85
#
_cell.length_a   1.000
_cell.length_b   1.000
_cell.length_c   1.000
_cell.angle_alpha   90.00
_cell.angle_beta   90.00
_cell.angle_gamma   90.00
#
_symmetry.space_group_name_H-M   'P 1'
#
loop_
_entity.id
_entity.type
_entity.pdbx_description
1 polymer ?
#
loop_
_entity_poly.entity_id
_entity_poly.type
_entity_poly.pdbx_seq_one_letter_code
_entity_poly.pdbx_strand_id
1 'polypeptide(L)'
;IKPGGQSYYIDKNGKEQLSLINKRADEGDWTEWKDALPSQFLSKQSLSMAKKQLGLAIADKVDEYNEIHSLTNPTVKKHFLAKFADECDSAAVNLQAAALPGQKYHVIIPINTLKDNEVYAPGYDPGTKLALIRYPHGGTFEIPILTVNNKNQLGKEIIGNTSIDAIGINKKNADRLSGADFDGDTVMCIPTHDGKTKVTYKTMIKGIEG
;
A
#
# COMPACT_ATOMS: atom_id res chain seq x y z
N ILE A 1 13.82 21.22 -1.11
CA ILE A 1 12.85 20.61 -2.03
C ILE A 1 11.59 21.44 -1.91
N LYS A 2 11.01 21.88 -3.03
CA LYS A 2 9.71 22.57 -3.03
C LYS A 2 8.65 21.59 -2.49
N PRO A 3 7.65 22.03 -1.70
CA PRO A 3 6.50 21.20 -1.35
C PRO A 3 5.93 20.58 -2.64
N GLY A 4 5.78 19.25 -2.67
CA GLY A 4 5.36 18.51 -3.86
C GLY A 4 6.47 18.15 -4.86
N GLY A 5 7.75 18.37 -4.53
CA GLY A 5 8.87 17.94 -5.36
C GLY A 5 9.29 16.49 -5.10
N GLN A 6 10.06 15.92 -6.03
CA GLN A 6 10.64 14.59 -5.88
C GLN A 6 11.53 14.51 -4.63
N SER A 7 11.42 13.43 -3.89
CA SER A 7 12.30 13.14 -2.77
C SER A 7 13.61 12.49 -3.26
N TYR A 8 14.68 12.69 -2.51
CA TYR A 8 15.95 12.02 -2.75
C TYR A 8 16.08 10.80 -1.84
N TYR A 9 16.75 9.77 -2.31
CA TYR A 9 17.19 8.64 -1.50
C TYR A 9 18.67 8.35 -1.76
N ILE A 10 19.33 7.73 -0.82
CA ILE A 10 20.73 7.30 -0.96
C ILE A 10 20.73 5.85 -1.41
N ASP A 11 21.36 5.57 -2.55
CA ASP A 11 21.48 4.21 -3.09
C ASP A 11 22.51 3.38 -2.29
N LYS A 12 22.64 2.10 -2.66
CA LYS A 12 23.57 1.16 -2.01
C LYS A 12 25.04 1.58 -2.08
N ASN A 13 25.38 2.51 -2.97
CA ASN A 13 26.72 3.03 -3.19
C ASN A 13 26.95 4.38 -2.46
N GLY A 14 25.99 4.83 -1.66
CA GLY A 14 26.04 6.10 -0.96
C GLY A 14 25.79 7.33 -1.86
N LYS A 15 25.30 7.12 -3.10
CA LYS A 15 25.03 8.20 -4.04
C LYS A 15 23.59 8.65 -3.92
N GLU A 16 23.38 9.97 -3.89
CA GLU A 16 22.06 10.57 -3.88
C GLU A 16 21.35 10.37 -5.23
N GLN A 17 20.15 9.79 -5.20
CA GLN A 17 19.30 9.52 -6.35
C GLN A 17 17.96 10.22 -6.17
N LEU A 18 17.33 10.61 -7.28
CA LEU A 18 15.95 11.11 -7.27
C LEU A 18 14.99 9.92 -7.17
N SER A 19 14.09 9.96 -6.20
CA SER A 19 12.97 9.02 -6.16
C SER A 19 11.99 9.33 -7.28
N LEU A 20 11.44 8.30 -7.92
CA LEU A 20 10.32 8.43 -8.85
C LEU A 20 9.02 8.84 -8.15
N ILE A 21 9.01 8.79 -6.82
CA ILE A 21 7.86 9.08 -5.99
C ILE A 21 7.84 10.55 -5.62
N ASN A 22 6.83 11.27 -6.08
CA ASN A 22 6.55 12.62 -5.61
C ASN A 22 5.88 12.56 -4.24
N LYS A 23 6.44 13.28 -3.24
CA LYS A 23 5.71 13.53 -2.00
C LYS A 23 4.70 14.63 -2.23
N ARG A 24 3.43 14.28 -2.23
CA ARG A 24 2.34 15.26 -2.18
C ARG A 24 1.90 15.43 -0.74
N ALA A 25 1.69 16.68 -0.31
CA ALA A 25 1.25 16.97 1.06
C ALA A 25 -0.18 16.48 1.34
N ASP A 26 -0.98 16.31 0.29
CA ASP A 26 -2.36 15.85 0.31
C ASP A 26 -2.51 14.31 0.25
N GLU A 27 -1.43 13.58 -0.06
CA GLU A 27 -1.43 12.12 -0.10
C GLU A 27 -0.95 11.46 1.21
N GLY A 28 -0.62 12.25 2.23
CA GLY A 28 -0.08 11.78 3.50
C GLY A 28 1.42 11.51 3.47
N ASP A 29 1.98 11.13 4.61
CA ASP A 29 3.39 10.75 4.70
C ASP A 29 3.57 9.28 4.33
N TRP A 30 4.54 9.02 3.43
CA TRP A 30 4.94 7.66 3.05
C TRP A 30 5.34 6.78 4.22
N THR A 31 5.92 7.38 5.27
CA THR A 31 6.27 6.67 6.49
C THR A 31 5.05 6.20 7.26
N GLU A 32 3.95 6.92 7.19
CA GLU A 32 2.69 6.53 7.82
C GLU A 32 1.95 5.45 7.02
N TRP A 33 2.05 5.49 5.69
CA TRP A 33 1.28 4.58 4.83
C TRP A 33 1.96 3.25 4.53
N LYS A 34 3.30 3.20 4.54
CA LYS A 34 4.02 1.97 4.24
C LYS A 34 3.69 0.81 5.18
N ASP A 35 3.31 1.13 6.41
CA ASP A 35 2.98 0.16 7.45
C ASP A 35 1.46 0.03 7.66
N ALA A 36 0.65 0.80 6.92
CA ALA A 36 -0.80 0.73 7.01
C ALA A 36 -1.36 -0.43 6.20
N LEU A 37 -2.32 -1.14 6.76
CA LEU A 37 -3.05 -2.21 6.11
C LEU A 37 -4.55 -1.93 6.16
N PRO A 38 -5.27 -1.86 5.03
CA PRO A 38 -6.71 -1.64 5.05
C PRO A 38 -7.43 -2.73 5.84
N SER A 39 -8.30 -2.34 6.75
CA SER A 39 -9.12 -3.27 7.54
C SER A 39 -9.95 -4.19 6.65
N GLN A 40 -10.44 -3.68 5.51
CA GLN A 40 -11.18 -4.49 4.52
C GLN A 40 -10.32 -5.59 3.88
N PHE A 41 -9.03 -5.34 3.68
CA PHE A 41 -8.12 -6.38 3.18
C PHE A 41 -7.87 -7.42 4.27
N LEU A 42 -7.62 -7.00 5.50
CA LEU A 42 -7.40 -7.89 6.63
C LEU A 42 -8.61 -8.78 6.92
N SER A 43 -9.83 -8.26 6.80
CA SER A 43 -11.07 -9.02 7.01
C SER A 43 -11.26 -10.17 6.03
N LYS A 44 -10.52 -10.20 4.92
CA LYS A 44 -10.52 -11.28 3.91
C LYS A 44 -9.41 -12.30 4.10
N GLN A 45 -8.55 -12.10 5.07
CA GLN A 45 -7.46 -13.03 5.39
C GLN A 45 -7.94 -14.19 6.26
N SER A 46 -7.06 -15.18 6.46
CA SER A 46 -7.35 -16.26 7.40
C SER A 46 -7.48 -15.70 8.82
N LEU A 47 -8.35 -16.31 9.63
CA LEU A 47 -8.58 -15.87 11.01
C LEU A 47 -7.28 -15.85 11.85
N SER A 48 -6.37 -16.79 11.60
CA SER A 48 -5.08 -16.85 12.28
C SER A 48 -4.18 -15.66 11.91
N MET A 49 -4.15 -15.27 10.63
CA MET A 49 -3.40 -14.10 10.18
C MET A 49 -4.03 -12.81 10.71
N ALA A 50 -5.36 -12.68 10.59
CA ALA A 50 -6.06 -11.51 11.10
C ALA A 50 -5.83 -11.31 12.61
N LYS A 51 -5.93 -12.38 13.42
CA LYS A 51 -5.63 -12.32 14.85
C LYS A 51 -4.18 -11.94 15.14
N LYS A 52 -3.22 -12.46 14.37
CA LYS A 52 -1.81 -12.11 14.54
C LYS A 52 -1.57 -10.62 14.28
N GLN A 53 -2.09 -10.09 13.17
CA GLN A 53 -1.92 -8.68 12.81
C GLN A 53 -2.61 -7.74 13.81
N LEU A 54 -3.85 -8.07 14.20
CA LEU A 54 -4.57 -7.32 15.23
C LEU A 54 -3.87 -7.38 16.59
N GLY A 55 -3.30 -8.55 16.95
CA GLY A 55 -2.56 -8.71 18.19
C GLY A 55 -1.33 -7.81 18.27
N LEU A 56 -0.60 -7.65 17.16
CA LEU A 56 0.54 -6.73 17.08
C LEU A 56 0.07 -5.27 17.26
N ALA A 57 -0.96 -4.86 16.51
CA ALA A 57 -1.49 -3.50 16.62
C ALA A 57 -2.01 -3.18 18.04
N ILE A 58 -2.67 -4.14 18.69
CA ILE A 58 -3.15 -3.99 20.05
C ILE A 58 -1.96 -3.88 21.03
N ALA A 59 -0.93 -4.70 20.88
CA ALA A 59 0.25 -4.66 21.74
C ALA A 59 0.94 -3.29 21.67
N ASP A 60 1.18 -2.79 20.44
CA ASP A 60 1.79 -1.48 20.23
C ASP A 60 0.96 -0.35 20.88
N LYS A 61 -0.38 -0.39 20.72
CA LYS A 61 -1.26 0.61 21.31
C LYS A 61 -1.36 0.49 22.85
N VAL A 62 -1.27 -0.71 23.41
CA VAL A 62 -1.21 -0.91 24.87
C VAL A 62 0.09 -0.34 25.43
N ASP A 63 1.21 -0.55 24.77
CA ASP A 63 2.51 -0.02 25.18
C ASP A 63 2.51 1.51 25.14
N GLU A 64 2.01 2.11 24.07
CA GLU A 64 1.84 3.56 23.93
C GLU A 64 0.92 4.13 25.03
N TYR A 65 -0.21 3.48 25.32
CA TYR A 65 -1.10 3.88 26.40
C TYR A 65 -0.41 3.86 27.76
N ASN A 66 0.36 2.80 28.05
CA ASN A 66 1.09 2.67 29.30
C ASN A 66 2.15 3.77 29.45
N GLU A 67 2.86 4.13 28.37
CA GLU A 67 3.82 5.22 28.35
C GLU A 67 3.13 6.55 28.65
N ILE A 68 2.03 6.87 27.97
CA ILE A 68 1.24 8.08 28.22
C ILE A 68 0.72 8.09 29.67
N HIS A 69 0.27 6.93 30.16
CA HIS A 69 -0.25 6.82 31.54
C HIS A 69 0.84 7.05 32.58
N SER A 70 2.09 6.78 32.30
CA SER A 70 3.23 7.03 33.18
C SER A 70 3.60 8.51 33.32
N LEU A 71 3.10 9.38 32.46
CA LEU A 71 3.38 10.82 32.51
C LEU A 71 2.84 11.44 33.81
N THR A 72 3.67 12.23 34.44
CA THR A 72 3.35 12.84 35.77
C THR A 72 2.62 14.18 35.62
N ASN A 73 2.82 14.92 34.52
CA ASN A 73 2.17 16.20 34.29
C ASN A 73 0.73 15.99 33.78
N PRO A 74 -0.32 16.44 34.50
CA PRO A 74 -1.70 16.15 34.14
C PRO A 74 -2.15 16.83 32.86
N THR A 75 -1.63 18.00 32.51
CA THR A 75 -1.99 18.73 31.29
C THR A 75 -1.39 18.05 30.06
N VAL A 76 -0.11 17.66 30.15
CA VAL A 76 0.57 16.92 29.08
C VAL A 76 -0.09 15.57 28.87
N LYS A 77 -0.36 14.85 29.96
CA LYS A 77 -1.04 13.54 29.92
C LYS A 77 -2.41 13.63 29.24
N LYS A 78 -3.23 14.63 29.59
CA LYS A 78 -4.54 14.86 28.99
C LYS A 78 -4.43 15.10 27.47
N HIS A 79 -3.44 15.90 27.06
CA HIS A 79 -3.20 16.18 25.64
C HIS A 79 -2.86 14.90 24.86
N PHE A 80 -1.92 14.10 25.36
CA PHE A 80 -1.54 12.86 24.71
C PHE A 80 -2.64 11.81 24.73
N LEU A 81 -3.45 11.72 25.78
CA LEU A 81 -4.61 10.82 25.79
C LEU A 81 -5.67 11.20 24.74
N ALA A 82 -5.91 12.50 24.51
CA ALA A 82 -6.82 12.93 23.45
C ALA A 82 -6.27 12.54 22.08
N LYS A 83 -4.99 12.82 21.81
CA LYS A 83 -4.33 12.42 20.57
C LYS A 83 -4.37 10.90 20.37
N PHE A 84 -4.09 10.12 21.41
CA PHE A 84 -4.16 8.66 21.38
C PHE A 84 -5.56 8.14 21.03
N ALA A 85 -6.62 8.77 21.53
CA ALA A 85 -7.99 8.40 21.18
C ALA A 85 -8.26 8.61 19.68
N ASP A 86 -7.86 9.77 19.13
CA ASP A 86 -7.98 10.05 17.69
C ASP A 86 -7.20 9.06 16.83
N GLU A 87 -6.00 8.66 17.27
CA GLU A 87 -5.18 7.66 16.59
C GLU A 87 -5.79 6.26 16.67
N CYS A 88 -6.42 5.88 17.76
CA CYS A 88 -7.15 4.61 17.86
C CYS A 88 -8.33 4.56 16.89
N ASP A 89 -9.07 5.65 16.74
CA ASP A 89 -10.17 5.74 15.79
C ASP A 89 -9.66 5.63 14.34
N SER A 90 -8.56 6.30 14.03
CA SER A 90 -7.89 6.17 12.73
C SER A 90 -7.39 4.75 12.47
N ALA A 91 -6.83 4.09 13.49
CA ALA A 91 -6.35 2.71 13.39
C ALA A 91 -7.47 1.69 13.19
N ALA A 92 -8.72 2.00 13.58
CA ALA A 92 -9.87 1.15 13.28
C ALA A 92 -10.15 1.05 11.77
N VAL A 93 -9.78 2.08 11.02
CA VAL A 93 -9.93 2.13 9.55
C VAL A 93 -8.67 1.60 8.86
N ASN A 94 -7.50 2.00 9.32
CA ASN A 94 -6.19 1.63 8.77
C ASN A 94 -5.31 1.05 9.87
N LEU A 95 -5.08 -0.26 9.84
CA LEU A 95 -4.17 -0.90 10.79
C LEU A 95 -2.72 -0.52 10.45
N GLN A 96 -2.13 0.31 11.30
CA GLN A 96 -0.69 0.60 11.28
C GLN A 96 0.07 -0.53 11.99
N ALA A 97 -0.19 -1.74 11.58
CA ALA A 97 0.46 -2.90 12.16
C ALA A 97 1.30 -3.60 11.11
N ALA A 98 2.18 -4.42 11.54
CA ALA A 98 3.14 -5.20 10.78
C ALA A 98 2.82 -5.41 9.30
N ALA A 99 3.73 -5.02 8.45
CA ALA A 99 3.65 -5.24 7.00
C ALA A 99 3.42 -6.73 6.67
N LEU A 100 2.58 -7.01 5.69
CA LEU A 100 2.48 -8.35 5.12
C LEU A 100 3.78 -8.73 4.40
N PRO A 101 4.18 -10.01 4.41
CA PRO A 101 5.38 -10.44 3.71
C PRO A 101 5.36 -10.01 2.25
N GLY A 102 6.42 -9.34 1.81
CA GLY A 102 6.55 -8.86 0.43
C GLY A 102 5.73 -7.61 0.08
N GLN A 103 5.07 -6.98 1.06
CA GLN A 103 4.39 -5.70 0.86
C GLN A 103 5.38 -4.60 0.51
N LYS A 104 5.13 -3.88 -0.59
CA LYS A 104 5.95 -2.75 -1.05
C LYS A 104 5.09 -1.73 -1.79
N TYR A 105 5.50 -0.48 -1.74
CA TYR A 105 4.90 0.60 -2.53
C TYR A 105 5.64 0.78 -3.85
N HIS A 106 4.87 1.06 -4.91
CA HIS A 106 5.39 1.25 -6.26
C HIS A 106 4.64 2.37 -6.96
N VAL A 107 5.37 3.16 -7.73
CA VAL A 107 4.76 4.09 -8.68
C VAL A 107 4.12 3.29 -9.82
N ILE A 108 2.95 3.70 -10.27
CA ILE A 108 2.29 3.10 -11.42
C ILE A 108 2.71 3.79 -12.72
N ILE A 109 3.04 3.00 -13.72
CA ILE A 109 3.47 3.45 -15.05
C ILE A 109 2.51 2.87 -16.11
N PRO A 110 2.10 3.67 -17.12
CA PRO A 110 1.17 3.18 -18.15
C PRO A 110 1.86 2.19 -19.11
N ILE A 111 1.38 0.94 -19.11
CA ILE A 111 1.83 -0.12 -20.03
C ILE A 111 0.59 -0.72 -20.74
N ASN A 112 0.15 -0.06 -21.80
CA ASN A 112 -1.10 -0.40 -22.48
C ASN A 112 -1.10 -1.76 -23.20
N THR A 113 0.06 -2.39 -23.36
CA THR A 113 0.19 -3.74 -23.95
C THR A 113 -0.08 -4.87 -22.95
N LEU A 114 -0.26 -4.57 -21.67
CA LEU A 114 -0.66 -5.54 -20.65
C LEU A 114 -2.17 -5.83 -20.75
N LYS A 115 -2.53 -7.09 -20.49
CA LYS A 115 -3.93 -7.49 -20.35
C LYS A 115 -4.52 -6.98 -19.03
N ASP A 116 -5.86 -6.98 -18.91
CA ASP A 116 -6.58 -6.51 -17.73
C ASP A 116 -6.29 -7.30 -16.43
N ASN A 117 -5.70 -8.47 -16.55
CA ASN A 117 -5.32 -9.32 -15.43
C ASN A 117 -3.79 -9.39 -15.23
N GLU A 118 -3.03 -8.54 -15.88
CA GLU A 118 -1.58 -8.55 -15.85
C GLU A 118 -1.00 -7.27 -15.27
N VAL A 119 0.16 -7.40 -14.63
CA VAL A 119 1.01 -6.32 -14.14
C VAL A 119 2.46 -6.60 -14.54
N TYR A 120 3.19 -5.59 -14.98
CA TYR A 120 4.64 -5.67 -15.12
C TYR A 120 5.29 -5.24 -13.80
N ALA A 121 5.97 -6.14 -13.12
CA ALA A 121 6.54 -5.89 -11.79
C ALA A 121 7.87 -6.65 -11.63
N PRO A 122 9.01 -6.07 -12.05
CA PRO A 122 10.30 -6.78 -12.08
C PRO A 122 10.83 -7.15 -10.70
N GLY A 123 10.36 -6.52 -9.64
CA GLY A 123 10.68 -6.85 -8.26
C GLY A 123 9.98 -8.11 -7.71
N TYR A 124 9.15 -8.78 -8.51
CA TYR A 124 8.42 -9.99 -8.14
C TYR A 124 8.59 -11.08 -9.20
N ASP A 125 8.50 -12.34 -8.76
CA ASP A 125 8.61 -13.49 -9.68
C ASP A 125 7.46 -13.54 -10.68
N PRO A 126 7.72 -13.89 -11.96
CA PRO A 126 6.69 -14.06 -12.96
C PRO A 126 5.62 -15.05 -12.52
N GLY A 127 4.34 -14.72 -12.74
CA GLY A 127 3.21 -15.55 -12.33
C GLY A 127 2.73 -15.30 -10.90
N THR A 128 3.47 -14.53 -10.09
CA THR A 128 2.99 -14.08 -8.77
C THR A 128 1.71 -13.28 -8.94
N LYS A 129 0.73 -13.49 -8.06
CA LYS A 129 -0.46 -12.66 -7.99
C LYS A 129 -0.25 -11.54 -6.99
N LEU A 130 -0.43 -10.30 -7.42
CA LEU A 130 -0.32 -9.11 -6.61
C LEU A 130 -1.69 -8.49 -6.41
N ALA A 131 -2.06 -8.22 -5.16
CA ALA A 131 -3.14 -7.31 -4.84
C ALA A 131 -2.58 -5.89 -4.86
N LEU A 132 -3.21 -4.98 -5.61
CA LEU A 132 -2.82 -3.58 -5.69
C LEU A 132 -3.81 -2.74 -4.90
N ILE A 133 -3.29 -1.90 -4.00
CA ILE A 133 -4.11 -1.04 -3.14
C ILE A 133 -3.60 0.39 -3.26
N ARG A 134 -4.48 1.30 -3.68
CA ARG A 134 -4.25 2.75 -3.64
C ARG A 134 -5.11 3.36 -2.54
N TYR A 135 -4.56 4.32 -1.82
CA TYR A 135 -5.29 5.09 -0.82
C TYR A 135 -5.66 6.49 -1.34
N PRO A 136 -6.83 6.99 -0.96
CA PRO A 136 -7.93 6.29 -0.29
C PRO A 136 -8.67 5.34 -1.27
N HIS A 137 -9.38 4.34 -0.77
CA HIS A 137 -10.21 3.47 -1.60
C HIS A 137 -11.60 3.25 -0.96
N GLY A 138 -12.63 3.08 -1.81
CA GLY A 138 -14.02 2.92 -1.36
C GLY A 138 -14.37 1.49 -0.92
N GLY A 139 -13.53 0.51 -1.23
CA GLY A 139 -13.79 -0.88 -0.84
C GLY A 139 -12.97 -1.91 -1.59
N THR A 140 -13.26 -3.19 -1.35
CA THR A 140 -12.52 -4.32 -1.93
C THR A 140 -12.66 -4.45 -3.45
N PHE A 141 -13.65 -3.80 -4.05
CA PHE A 141 -13.85 -3.77 -5.50
C PHE A 141 -12.81 -2.90 -6.21
N GLU A 142 -12.17 -1.98 -5.51
CA GLU A 142 -11.06 -1.15 -5.99
C GLU A 142 -9.68 -1.76 -5.72
N ILE A 143 -9.61 -3.02 -5.32
CA ILE A 143 -8.37 -3.76 -5.10
C ILE A 143 -8.23 -4.83 -6.19
N PRO A 144 -7.66 -4.52 -7.36
CA PRO A 144 -7.42 -5.51 -8.39
C PRO A 144 -6.34 -6.50 -7.98
N ILE A 145 -6.51 -7.76 -8.42
CA ILE A 145 -5.50 -8.79 -8.28
C ILE A 145 -4.98 -9.11 -9.67
N LEU A 146 -3.71 -8.84 -9.88
CA LEU A 146 -3.06 -8.96 -11.16
C LEU A 146 -1.94 -10.00 -11.11
N THR A 147 -1.71 -10.66 -12.24
CA THR A 147 -0.63 -11.64 -12.38
C THR A 147 0.61 -10.96 -12.97
N VAL A 148 1.75 -11.18 -12.36
CA VAL A 148 3.03 -10.63 -12.84
C VAL A 148 3.42 -11.22 -14.19
N ASN A 149 3.56 -10.36 -15.19
CA ASN A 149 4.04 -10.66 -16.54
C ASN A 149 5.29 -9.86 -16.88
N ASN A 150 6.46 -10.34 -16.46
CA ASN A 150 7.75 -9.71 -16.75
C ASN A 150 8.30 -10.03 -18.16
N LYS A 151 7.49 -10.68 -19.02
CA LYS A 151 7.84 -10.89 -20.43
C LYS A 151 7.39 -9.74 -21.33
N ASN A 152 6.55 -8.82 -20.83
CA ASN A 152 6.06 -7.69 -21.60
C ASN A 152 7.22 -6.80 -22.08
N GLN A 153 7.33 -6.63 -23.39
CA GLN A 153 8.45 -5.91 -24.01
C GLN A 153 8.42 -4.41 -23.68
N LEU A 154 7.25 -3.78 -23.78
CA LEU A 154 7.10 -2.36 -23.46
C LEU A 154 7.40 -2.07 -21.96
N GLY A 155 7.01 -2.98 -21.08
CA GLY A 155 7.36 -2.90 -19.66
C GLY A 155 8.88 -2.92 -19.43
N LYS A 156 9.60 -3.79 -20.17
CA LYS A 156 11.07 -3.84 -20.10
C LYS A 156 11.72 -2.56 -20.61
N GLU A 157 11.19 -1.97 -21.67
CA GLU A 157 11.73 -0.76 -22.28
C GLU A 157 11.52 0.47 -21.37
N ILE A 158 10.34 0.60 -20.76
CA ILE A 158 9.96 1.79 -19.99
C ILE A 158 10.43 1.70 -18.54
N ILE A 159 10.22 0.56 -17.88
CA ILE A 159 10.49 0.38 -16.44
C ILE A 159 11.86 -0.28 -16.19
N GLY A 160 12.31 -1.10 -17.14
CA GLY A 160 13.52 -1.90 -16.99
C GLY A 160 13.27 -3.23 -16.27
N ASN A 161 14.33 -4.03 -16.16
CA ASN A 161 14.24 -5.38 -15.58
C ASN A 161 14.57 -5.43 -14.07
N THR A 162 15.05 -4.34 -13.50
CA THR A 162 15.60 -4.28 -12.13
C THR A 162 14.92 -3.23 -11.25
N SER A 163 13.91 -2.55 -11.74
CA SER A 163 13.16 -1.57 -10.96
C SER A 163 12.47 -2.24 -9.77
N ILE A 164 12.62 -1.63 -8.59
CA ILE A 164 12.06 -2.13 -7.33
C ILE A 164 10.99 -1.20 -6.76
N ASP A 165 10.76 -0.07 -7.39
CA ASP A 165 9.90 1.03 -6.92
C ASP A 165 8.83 1.43 -7.94
N ALA A 166 8.79 0.78 -9.11
CA ALA A 166 7.79 1.02 -10.14
C ALA A 166 7.18 -0.27 -10.67
N ILE A 167 5.91 -0.20 -11.06
CA ILE A 167 5.19 -1.28 -11.75
C ILE A 167 4.44 -0.72 -12.95
N GLY A 168 4.18 -1.58 -13.94
CA GLY A 168 3.39 -1.24 -15.11
C GLY A 168 1.99 -1.82 -15.04
N ILE A 169 0.97 -1.01 -15.29
CA ILE A 169 -0.42 -1.43 -15.43
C ILE A 169 -1.06 -0.77 -16.64
N ASN A 170 -2.15 -1.36 -17.16
CA ASN A 170 -2.93 -0.70 -18.20
C ASN A 170 -3.91 0.32 -17.57
N LYS A 171 -4.46 1.21 -18.43
CA LYS A 171 -5.38 2.25 -17.99
C LYS A 171 -6.60 1.70 -17.26
N LYS A 172 -7.17 0.60 -17.71
CA LYS A 172 -8.37 -0.01 -17.12
C LYS A 172 -8.13 -0.46 -15.67
N ASN A 173 -6.93 -0.93 -15.36
CA ASN A 173 -6.56 -1.25 -13.98
C ASN A 173 -6.31 0.00 -13.14
N ALA A 174 -5.78 1.07 -13.72
CA ALA A 174 -5.66 2.36 -13.04
C ALA A 174 -7.04 2.93 -12.67
N ASP A 175 -8.00 2.91 -13.62
CA ASP A 175 -9.38 3.35 -13.39
C ASP A 175 -10.04 2.58 -12.22
N ARG A 176 -9.68 1.32 -12.01
CA ARG A 176 -10.17 0.48 -10.88
C ARG A 176 -9.50 0.78 -9.55
N LEU A 177 -8.41 1.49 -9.54
CA LEU A 177 -7.64 1.87 -8.34
C LEU A 177 -8.07 3.24 -7.82
N SER A 178 -9.35 3.42 -7.54
CA SER A 178 -9.91 4.70 -7.06
C SER A 178 -9.62 5.87 -8.00
N GLY A 179 -9.71 5.62 -9.31
CA GLY A 179 -9.42 6.65 -10.32
C GLY A 179 -7.96 7.09 -10.32
N ALA A 180 -7.04 6.17 -10.08
CA ALA A 180 -5.61 6.43 -10.18
C ALA A 180 -5.27 6.95 -11.57
N ASP A 181 -4.38 7.92 -11.63
CA ASP A 181 -3.77 8.38 -12.86
C ASP A 181 -2.25 8.09 -12.87
N PHE A 182 -1.57 8.47 -13.93
CA PHE A 182 -0.15 8.18 -14.08
C PHE A 182 0.73 9.42 -13.84
N ASP A 183 0.29 10.31 -12.99
CA ASP A 183 1.01 11.56 -12.65
C ASP A 183 2.00 11.40 -11.49
N GLY A 184 2.22 10.19 -11.05
CA GLY A 184 3.09 9.82 -9.93
C GLY A 184 2.37 9.06 -8.82
N ASP A 185 1.11 8.66 -9.07
CA ASP A 185 0.34 7.84 -8.16
C ASP A 185 1.06 6.55 -7.81
N THR A 186 0.85 6.11 -6.59
CA THR A 186 1.51 4.95 -6.03
C THR A 186 0.51 3.95 -5.49
N VAL A 187 0.88 2.69 -5.53
CA VAL A 187 0.09 1.60 -5.00
C VAL A 187 0.91 0.71 -4.07
N MET A 188 0.26 0.20 -3.07
CA MET A 188 0.79 -0.88 -2.25
C MET A 188 0.60 -2.21 -3.00
N CYS A 189 1.67 -2.95 -3.20
CA CYS A 189 1.64 -4.28 -3.79
C CYS A 189 1.79 -5.34 -2.71
N ILE A 190 0.85 -6.29 -2.67
CA ILE A 190 0.86 -7.39 -1.70
C ILE A 190 0.84 -8.72 -2.48
N PRO A 191 1.89 -9.55 -2.37
CA PRO A 191 1.87 -10.90 -2.95
C PRO A 191 0.79 -11.76 -2.28
N THR A 192 -0.02 -12.44 -3.10
CA THR A 192 -1.15 -13.26 -2.61
C THR A 192 -0.98 -14.75 -2.88
N HIS A 193 0.15 -15.17 -3.44
CA HIS A 193 0.34 -16.54 -3.95
C HIS A 193 1.19 -17.44 -3.05
N ASP A 194 1.63 -16.98 -1.91
CA ASP A 194 2.51 -17.74 -1.01
C ASP A 194 1.76 -18.70 -0.06
N GLY A 195 0.46 -18.90 -0.28
CA GLY A 195 -0.40 -19.70 0.58
C GLY A 195 -0.73 -19.06 1.94
N LYS A 196 -0.11 -17.92 2.25
CA LYS A 196 -0.28 -17.19 3.52
C LYS A 196 -1.31 -16.10 3.43
N THR A 197 -1.43 -15.48 2.24
CA THR A 197 -2.36 -14.38 2.00
C THR A 197 -3.48 -14.84 1.08
N LYS A 198 -4.73 -14.87 1.56
CA LYS A 198 -5.90 -15.20 0.75
C LYS A 198 -6.61 -13.93 0.31
N VAL A 199 -6.98 -13.89 -0.96
CA VAL A 199 -7.84 -12.85 -1.49
C VAL A 199 -9.06 -13.49 -2.12
N THR A 200 -10.25 -13.08 -1.67
CA THR A 200 -11.52 -13.58 -2.20
C THR A 200 -12.07 -12.55 -3.17
N TYR A 201 -12.27 -12.94 -4.42
CA TYR A 201 -12.98 -12.13 -5.39
C TYR A 201 -14.45 -11.98 -4.98
N LYS A 202 -14.94 -10.74 -4.91
CA LYS A 202 -16.36 -10.49 -5.15
C LYS A 202 -16.48 -9.96 -6.58
N THR A 203 -17.20 -10.68 -7.40
CA THR A 203 -17.63 -10.19 -8.72
C THR A 203 -18.42 -8.90 -8.49
N MET A 204 -18.13 -7.86 -9.29
CA MET A 204 -18.99 -6.68 -9.33
C MET A 204 -20.43 -7.10 -9.46
N ILE A 205 -21.32 -6.52 -8.67
CA ILE A 205 -22.76 -6.67 -8.85
C ILE A 205 -23.06 -6.06 -10.22
N LYS A 206 -23.48 -6.89 -11.18
CA LYS A 206 -23.96 -6.42 -12.48
C LYS A 206 -25.07 -5.41 -12.24
N GLY A 207 -24.86 -4.17 -12.63
CA GLY A 207 -25.89 -3.13 -12.58
C GLY A 207 -25.50 -1.80 -11.95
N ILE A 208 -24.21 -1.58 -11.59
CA ILE A 208 -23.69 -0.27 -11.24
C ILE A 208 -22.66 0.09 -12.30
N GLU A 209 -23.15 0.42 -13.49
CA GLU A 209 -22.42 1.25 -14.44
C GLU A 209 -22.75 2.69 -14.06
N GLY A 210 -21.73 3.41 -13.52
CA GLY A 210 -21.76 4.84 -13.35
C GLY A 210 -21.36 5.55 -14.63
#